data_2b5fec4ebf477a05c8e985892721ed8f
#
_entry.id   2b5fec4ebf477a05c8e985892721ed8f
#
_cell.length_a   1.000
_cell.length_b   1.000
_cell.length_c   1.000
_cell.angle_alpha   90.00
_cell.angle_beta   90.00
_cell.angle_gamma   90.00
#
_symmetry.space_group_name_H-M   'P 1'
#
loop_
_entity.id
_entity.type
_entity.pdbx_description
1 polymer ?
#
loop_
_entity_poly.entity_id
_entity_poly.type
_entity_poly.pdbx_seq_one_letter_code
_entity_poly.pdbx_strand_id
1 'polypeptide(L)'
;MRHVLRRSAATLAACGLAGLAVTAAGTAAQAAPRWQDRSCVRVSEAGTTVTASRTVLRAGTNCFTVSTTNPAQPGSSSASPTLFRPVRGVSLNKLLADAKDEFSNTPATAAKGTRELNRDGRFFGLAMVVPGHPETVTENLQPGTYWIGDVASTIGAGKPAQLVRITVLPGGDFRFLHADVLVKATSADRFVPSTRTWPHEGSYLFANVADTIHFMEIVPVKNGTTDAQIQAYFNSGAQGTPPFGKIGPVGGNDVATPGNFLRVSYDLPPGTYVLLCFVADDMTGMPHAFMGMHLVIRLV
;
A
#
# COMPACT_ATOMS: atom_id res chain seq x y z
N MET A 1 -11.59 24.77 2.11
CA MET A 1 -10.88 24.10 3.18
C MET A 1 -10.68 22.59 2.93
N ARG A 2 -10.48 22.13 1.68
CA ARG A 2 -10.45 20.70 1.31
C ARG A 2 -9.17 20.28 0.55
N HIS A 3 -8.07 21.02 0.70
CA HIS A 3 -6.87 20.86 -0.14
C HIS A 3 -5.69 20.14 0.50
N VAL A 4 -5.79 19.57 1.71
CA VAL A 4 -4.59 19.22 2.49
C VAL A 4 -4.33 17.71 2.58
N LEU A 5 -5.28 16.84 2.18
CA LEU A 5 -5.11 15.39 2.31
C LEU A 5 -5.37 14.63 1.03
N ARG A 6 -4.97 15.19 -0.05
CA ARG A 6 -4.66 14.35 -1.21
C ARG A 6 -3.33 13.69 -0.96
N ARG A 7 -3.20 12.42 -1.26
CA ARG A 7 -1.94 11.73 -1.50
C ARG A 7 -1.03 12.75 -2.19
N SER A 8 0.05 13.15 -1.52
CA SER A 8 0.89 14.27 -1.95
C SER A 8 1.66 13.90 -3.21
N ALA A 9 1.03 14.04 -4.35
CA ALA A 9 1.72 14.29 -5.61
C ALA A 9 1.87 15.82 -5.74
N ALA A 10 2.51 16.46 -4.80
CA ALA A 10 2.81 17.89 -4.84
C ALA A 10 4.30 18.05 -5.12
N THR A 11 4.61 18.34 -6.36
CA THR A 11 5.88 18.87 -6.83
C THR A 11 6.17 20.17 -6.10
N LEU A 12 7.10 20.17 -5.16
CA LEU A 12 7.74 21.38 -4.64
C LEU A 12 9.11 21.52 -5.31
N ALA A 13 9.19 22.50 -6.19
CA ALA A 13 10.46 22.99 -6.73
C ALA A 13 11.33 23.51 -5.59
N ALA A 14 12.50 22.95 -5.40
CA ALA A 14 13.51 23.45 -4.48
C ALA A 14 14.55 24.26 -5.22
N CYS A 15 14.68 25.54 -4.84
CA CYS A 15 15.86 26.36 -5.10
C CYS A 15 17.03 25.88 -4.23
N GLY A 16 18.20 25.77 -4.86
CA GLY A 16 19.40 25.23 -4.26
C GLY A 16 20.11 26.18 -3.29
N LEU A 17 21.04 25.57 -2.55
CA LEU A 17 22.32 26.17 -2.19
C LEU A 17 23.33 25.06 -1.86
N ALA A 18 24.48 25.17 -2.48
CA ALA A 18 25.58 24.24 -2.41
C ALA A 18 26.30 24.30 -1.05
N GLY A 19 26.68 23.16 -0.52
CA GLY A 19 27.61 23.00 0.57
C GLY A 19 28.31 21.66 0.46
N LEU A 20 29.56 21.65 -0.04
CA LEU A 20 30.43 20.48 -0.09
C LEU A 20 30.88 20.14 1.35
N ALA A 21 30.47 19.01 1.85
CA ALA A 21 31.17 18.33 2.94
C ALA A 21 31.41 16.87 2.51
N VAL A 22 32.66 16.58 2.19
CA VAL A 22 33.17 15.21 1.97
C VAL A 22 33.33 14.57 3.32
N THR A 23 32.45 13.67 3.70
CA THR A 23 32.68 12.72 4.77
C THR A 23 32.72 11.32 4.18
N ALA A 24 33.83 10.62 4.45
CA ALA A 24 34.04 9.23 4.04
C ALA A 24 32.91 8.35 4.56
N ALA A 25 32.02 7.90 3.69
CA ALA A 25 31.01 6.91 3.99
C ALA A 25 31.71 5.53 4.03
N GLY A 26 31.89 5.01 5.24
CA GLY A 26 32.09 3.59 5.41
C GLY A 26 30.88 2.86 4.83
N THR A 27 31.12 2.02 3.82
CA THR A 27 30.11 1.12 3.27
C THR A 27 29.78 0.08 4.34
N ALA A 28 28.75 0.36 5.16
CA ALA A 28 28.08 -0.70 5.88
C ALA A 28 27.52 -1.64 4.81
N ALA A 29 28.07 -2.83 4.72
CA ALA A 29 27.50 -3.90 3.91
C ALA A 29 26.08 -4.13 4.45
N GLN A 30 25.07 -3.62 3.73
CA GLN A 30 23.67 -3.96 4.02
C GLN A 30 23.56 -5.48 3.86
N ALA A 31 23.29 -6.17 4.97
CA ALA A 31 22.95 -7.57 4.92
C ALA A 31 21.74 -7.69 3.98
N ALA A 32 21.90 -8.43 2.90
CA ALA A 32 20.79 -8.68 1.98
C ALA A 32 19.63 -9.29 2.77
N PRO A 33 18.39 -8.78 2.61
CA PRO A 33 17.24 -9.31 3.31
C PRO A 33 17.18 -10.83 3.11
N ARG A 34 17.12 -11.60 4.19
CA ARG A 34 17.17 -13.08 4.19
C ARG A 34 16.02 -13.75 3.41
N TRP A 35 15.06 -12.96 2.91
CA TRP A 35 13.81 -13.41 2.29
C TRP A 35 13.73 -13.23 0.77
N GLN A 36 14.83 -12.90 0.11
CA GLN A 36 14.85 -12.90 -1.36
C GLN A 36 14.83 -14.35 -1.87
N ASP A 37 13.64 -14.96 -1.83
CA ASP A 37 13.41 -16.21 -2.55
C ASP A 37 13.61 -15.92 -4.05
N ARG A 38 14.58 -16.61 -4.66
CA ARG A 38 14.88 -16.47 -6.12
C ARG A 38 13.67 -16.85 -6.98
N SER A 39 12.64 -17.46 -6.40
CA SER A 39 11.39 -17.84 -7.05
C SER A 39 10.37 -16.71 -7.14
N CYS A 40 10.47 -15.64 -6.36
CA CYS A 40 9.51 -14.53 -6.38
C CYS A 40 9.55 -13.73 -7.70
N VAL A 41 8.39 -13.23 -8.13
CA VAL A 41 8.29 -12.24 -9.21
C VAL A 41 8.85 -10.92 -8.69
N ARG A 42 9.89 -10.40 -9.31
CA ARG A 42 10.35 -9.04 -9.00
C ARG A 42 9.48 -8.03 -9.72
N VAL A 43 8.87 -7.14 -8.94
CA VAL A 43 8.09 -5.98 -9.40
C VAL A 43 8.90 -4.74 -9.07
N SER A 44 9.22 -3.93 -10.08
CA SER A 44 9.99 -2.71 -9.88
C SER A 44 9.25 -1.53 -10.48
N GLU A 45 9.27 -0.41 -9.76
CA GLU A 45 8.65 0.83 -10.20
C GLU A 45 9.68 1.96 -10.28
N ALA A 46 9.65 2.69 -11.41
CA ALA A 46 10.47 3.87 -11.68
C ALA A 46 9.61 4.96 -12.35
N GLY A 47 9.45 6.09 -11.70
CA GLY A 47 8.44 7.08 -12.09
C GLY A 47 7.04 6.50 -11.93
N THR A 48 6.29 6.40 -13.02
CA THR A 48 4.98 5.72 -13.07
C THR A 48 5.04 4.39 -13.85
N THR A 49 6.24 3.94 -14.20
CA THR A 49 6.43 2.71 -14.99
C THR A 49 6.66 1.53 -14.05
N VAL A 50 5.78 0.55 -14.13
CA VAL A 50 5.91 -0.73 -13.42
C VAL A 50 6.43 -1.79 -14.37
N THR A 51 7.34 -2.64 -13.89
CA THR A 51 7.85 -3.81 -14.59
C THR A 51 7.75 -5.06 -13.73
N ALA A 52 7.65 -6.23 -14.36
CA ALA A 52 7.65 -7.51 -13.67
C ALA A 52 8.64 -8.48 -14.35
N SER A 53 9.43 -9.22 -13.55
CA SER A 53 10.42 -10.16 -14.06
C SER A 53 9.83 -11.39 -14.75
N ARG A 54 8.55 -11.68 -14.50
CA ARG A 54 7.77 -12.75 -15.13
C ARG A 54 6.32 -12.33 -15.28
N THR A 55 5.71 -12.65 -16.40
CA THR A 55 4.32 -12.30 -16.73
C THR A 55 3.42 -13.53 -16.91
N VAL A 56 4.00 -14.74 -16.83
CA VAL A 56 3.26 -16.00 -16.84
C VAL A 56 3.55 -16.75 -15.56
N LEU A 57 2.52 -17.05 -14.80
CA LEU A 57 2.55 -17.73 -13.50
C LEU A 57 1.66 -18.95 -13.53
N ARG A 58 1.71 -19.78 -12.48
CA ARG A 58 0.74 -20.85 -12.22
C ARG A 58 -0.16 -20.47 -11.06
N ALA A 59 -1.40 -20.93 -11.10
CA ALA A 59 -2.34 -20.79 -10.00
C ALA A 59 -1.78 -21.43 -8.72
N GLY A 60 -2.21 -20.92 -7.56
CA GLY A 60 -1.67 -21.32 -6.27
C GLY A 60 -0.93 -20.19 -5.59
N THR A 61 -0.05 -20.53 -4.67
CA THR A 61 0.71 -19.57 -3.89
C THR A 61 1.86 -18.97 -4.71
N ASN A 62 1.81 -17.67 -4.92
CA ASN A 62 2.82 -16.89 -5.63
C ASN A 62 3.39 -15.81 -4.71
N CYS A 63 4.67 -15.47 -4.89
CA CYS A 63 5.28 -14.37 -4.18
C CYS A 63 5.77 -13.27 -5.14
N PHE A 64 5.73 -12.02 -4.67
CA PHE A 64 6.13 -10.82 -5.39
C PHE A 64 7.05 -9.99 -4.49
N THR A 65 8.27 -9.72 -4.94
CA THR A 65 9.15 -8.76 -4.27
C THR A 65 9.02 -7.42 -4.97
N VAL A 66 8.55 -6.42 -4.25
CA VAL A 66 8.31 -5.06 -4.75
C VAL A 66 9.49 -4.17 -4.37
N SER A 67 9.94 -3.36 -5.30
CA SER A 67 11.00 -2.36 -5.08
C SER A 67 10.73 -1.10 -5.90
N THR A 68 11.33 0.02 -5.51
CA THR A 68 11.23 1.28 -6.25
C THR A 68 12.53 2.04 -6.25
N THR A 69 12.74 2.85 -7.31
CA THR A 69 13.76 3.89 -7.39
C THR A 69 13.16 5.30 -7.27
N ASN A 70 11.85 5.41 -7.07
CA ASN A 70 11.20 6.70 -6.85
C ASN A 70 11.74 7.36 -5.58
N PRO A 71 11.96 8.69 -5.56
CA PRO A 71 12.47 9.35 -4.37
C PRO A 71 11.53 9.18 -3.18
N ALA A 72 12.12 9.05 -1.99
CA ALA A 72 11.36 8.95 -0.76
C ALA A 72 10.46 10.19 -0.55
N GLN A 73 9.22 9.94 -0.16
CA GLN A 73 8.24 10.96 0.17
C GLN A 73 8.03 10.96 1.70
N PRO A 74 8.08 12.12 2.37
CA PRO A 74 7.81 12.17 3.80
C PRO A 74 6.41 11.67 4.13
N GLY A 75 6.31 10.57 4.89
CA GLY A 75 5.05 10.00 5.40
C GLY A 75 4.15 9.34 4.39
N SER A 76 4.72 8.93 3.27
CA SER A 76 4.00 8.18 2.25
C SER A 76 4.94 7.18 1.59
N SER A 77 4.38 6.11 1.04
CA SER A 77 5.10 5.20 0.15
C SER A 77 5.57 5.93 -1.11
N SER A 78 6.70 5.49 -1.66
CA SER A 78 7.24 6.02 -2.92
C SER A 78 6.72 5.27 -4.14
N ALA A 79 6.20 4.05 -3.91
CA ALA A 79 5.52 3.22 -4.90
C ALA A 79 4.48 2.36 -4.19
N SER A 80 3.33 2.20 -4.84
CA SER A 80 2.19 1.41 -4.36
C SER A 80 1.55 0.65 -5.53
N PRO A 81 2.30 -0.26 -6.18
CA PRO A 81 1.72 -1.06 -7.23
C PRO A 81 0.68 -2.02 -6.64
N THR A 82 -0.42 -2.22 -7.36
CA THR A 82 -1.44 -3.18 -6.98
C THR A 82 -1.58 -4.29 -8.02
N LEU A 83 -1.84 -5.52 -7.56
CA LEU A 83 -2.22 -6.65 -8.40
C LEU A 83 -3.75 -6.73 -8.40
N PHE A 84 -4.35 -6.71 -9.58
CA PHE A 84 -5.81 -6.68 -9.69
C PHE A 84 -6.32 -7.34 -10.97
N ARG A 85 -7.61 -7.60 -11.02
CA ARG A 85 -8.32 -8.01 -12.24
C ARG A 85 -9.74 -7.45 -12.23
N PRO A 86 -10.32 -7.11 -13.41
CA PRO A 86 -11.74 -6.86 -13.54
C PRO A 86 -12.55 -8.12 -13.22
N VAL A 87 -13.75 -7.96 -12.69
CA VAL A 87 -14.75 -9.02 -12.59
C VAL A 87 -15.21 -9.41 -14.00
N ARG A 88 -15.67 -10.66 -14.15
CA ARG A 88 -16.15 -11.15 -15.46
C ARG A 88 -17.24 -10.22 -16.05
N GLY A 89 -17.03 -9.78 -17.28
CA GLY A 89 -17.92 -8.87 -17.98
C GLY A 89 -17.60 -7.39 -17.81
N VAL A 90 -16.68 -7.03 -16.91
CA VAL A 90 -16.21 -5.66 -16.70
C VAL A 90 -14.96 -5.43 -17.56
N SER A 91 -14.91 -4.32 -18.29
CA SER A 91 -13.71 -3.93 -19.04
C SER A 91 -12.66 -3.31 -18.11
N LEU A 92 -11.39 -3.44 -18.50
CA LEU A 92 -10.29 -2.79 -17.77
C LEU A 92 -10.47 -1.26 -17.72
N ASN A 93 -10.91 -0.65 -18.82
CA ASN A 93 -11.15 0.79 -18.90
C ASN A 93 -12.24 1.26 -17.92
N LYS A 94 -13.31 0.46 -17.74
CA LYS A 94 -14.35 0.74 -16.74
C LYS A 94 -13.75 0.74 -15.34
N LEU A 95 -12.97 -0.31 -14.98
CA LEU A 95 -12.36 -0.42 -13.67
C LEU A 95 -11.37 0.74 -13.39
N LEU A 96 -10.62 1.19 -14.40
CA LEU A 96 -9.73 2.35 -14.26
C LEU A 96 -10.50 3.67 -14.11
N ALA A 97 -11.68 3.78 -14.76
CA ALA A 97 -12.57 4.93 -14.58
C ALA A 97 -13.13 4.96 -13.13
N ASP A 98 -13.51 3.81 -12.58
CA ASP A 98 -13.98 3.69 -11.20
C ASP A 98 -12.88 4.07 -10.20
N ALA A 99 -11.64 3.64 -10.46
CA ALA A 99 -10.49 4.07 -9.66
C ALA A 99 -10.30 5.59 -9.71
N LYS A 100 -10.48 6.21 -10.88
CA LYS A 100 -10.40 7.67 -11.00
C LYS A 100 -11.51 8.37 -10.21
N ASP A 101 -12.72 7.82 -10.20
CA ASP A 101 -13.83 8.36 -9.42
C ASP A 101 -13.55 8.26 -7.92
N GLU A 102 -12.96 7.15 -7.41
CA GLU A 102 -12.56 6.99 -6.01
C GLU A 102 -11.58 8.07 -5.56
N PHE A 103 -10.65 8.48 -6.42
CA PHE A 103 -9.71 9.57 -6.15
C PHE A 103 -10.32 10.97 -6.33
N SER A 104 -11.62 11.11 -6.56
CA SER A 104 -12.29 12.39 -6.73
C SER A 104 -12.26 13.24 -5.44
N ASN A 105 -12.15 14.56 -5.60
CA ASN A 105 -12.34 15.51 -4.48
C ASN A 105 -13.80 15.68 -4.08
N THR A 106 -14.73 15.21 -4.90
CA THR A 106 -16.16 15.29 -4.63
C THR A 106 -16.56 14.05 -3.85
N PRO A 107 -17.00 14.17 -2.58
CA PRO A 107 -17.29 13.01 -1.73
C PRO A 107 -18.27 12.02 -2.37
N ALA A 108 -19.34 12.52 -2.98
CA ALA A 108 -20.33 11.65 -3.64
C ALA A 108 -19.73 10.86 -4.81
N THR A 109 -18.79 11.45 -5.57
CA THR A 109 -18.10 10.76 -6.66
C THR A 109 -17.10 9.74 -6.10
N ALA A 110 -16.36 10.10 -5.04
CA ALA A 110 -15.43 9.19 -4.38
C ALA A 110 -16.16 7.96 -3.80
N ALA A 111 -17.27 8.18 -3.07
CA ALA A 111 -18.12 7.11 -2.55
C ALA A 111 -18.63 6.19 -3.66
N LYS A 112 -19.11 6.77 -4.78
CA LYS A 112 -19.52 6.01 -5.96
C LYS A 112 -18.36 5.18 -6.51
N GLY A 113 -17.17 5.77 -6.66
CA GLY A 113 -15.96 5.09 -7.15
C GLY A 113 -15.63 3.86 -6.29
N THR A 114 -15.66 3.99 -4.97
CA THR A 114 -15.40 2.88 -4.04
C THR A 114 -16.43 1.76 -4.19
N ARG A 115 -17.74 2.08 -4.25
CA ARG A 115 -18.78 1.07 -4.52
C ARG A 115 -18.56 0.33 -5.83
N GLU A 116 -18.21 1.08 -6.88
CA GLU A 116 -17.97 0.49 -8.20
C GLU A 116 -16.70 -0.37 -8.21
N LEU A 117 -15.60 0.07 -7.56
CA LEU A 117 -14.40 -0.75 -7.39
C LEU A 117 -14.68 -2.07 -6.64
N ASN A 118 -15.47 -2.03 -5.57
CA ASN A 118 -15.89 -3.22 -4.85
C ASN A 118 -16.65 -4.22 -5.73
N ARG A 119 -17.56 -3.70 -6.55
CA ARG A 119 -18.39 -4.51 -7.46
C ARG A 119 -17.58 -5.04 -8.65
N ASP A 120 -16.78 -4.18 -9.28
CA ASP A 120 -16.23 -4.35 -10.61
C ASP A 120 -14.80 -4.90 -10.61
N GLY A 121 -14.08 -4.79 -9.49
CA GLY A 121 -12.69 -5.21 -9.32
C GLY A 121 -12.49 -6.35 -8.35
N ARG A 122 -11.34 -7.03 -8.51
CA ARG A 122 -10.73 -7.90 -7.49
C ARG A 122 -9.30 -7.46 -7.34
N PHE A 123 -8.97 -6.97 -6.15
CA PHE A 123 -7.68 -6.43 -5.78
C PHE A 123 -7.00 -7.37 -4.80
N PHE A 124 -5.74 -7.64 -5.03
CA PHE A 124 -4.95 -8.60 -4.26
C PHE A 124 -3.89 -7.89 -3.42
N GLY A 125 -3.70 -6.59 -3.64
CA GLY A 125 -2.64 -5.81 -3.04
C GLY A 125 -1.26 -6.20 -3.57
N LEU A 126 -0.31 -5.32 -3.39
CA LEU A 126 1.13 -5.61 -3.36
C LEU A 126 1.74 -4.73 -2.27
N ALA A 127 3.05 -4.80 -2.06
CA ALA A 127 3.67 -4.01 -1.02
C ALA A 127 3.74 -2.52 -1.40
N MET A 128 3.53 -1.67 -0.42
CA MET A 128 3.86 -0.25 -0.44
C MET A 128 5.32 -0.09 -0.01
N VAL A 129 6.16 0.52 -0.84
CA VAL A 129 7.60 0.53 -0.61
C VAL A 129 8.21 1.92 -0.77
N VAL A 130 9.37 2.11 -0.13
CA VAL A 130 10.27 3.24 -0.32
C VAL A 130 11.62 2.75 -0.86
N PRO A 131 12.45 3.63 -1.49
CA PRO A 131 13.74 3.22 -2.03
C PRO A 131 14.63 2.63 -0.92
N GLY A 132 15.32 1.52 -1.26
CA GLY A 132 16.19 0.80 -0.34
C GLY A 132 15.49 -0.18 0.60
N HIS A 133 14.15 -0.19 0.67
CA HIS A 133 13.36 -1.10 1.53
C HIS A 133 12.37 -1.90 0.68
N PRO A 134 12.83 -2.95 -0.03
CA PRO A 134 11.94 -3.84 -0.76
C PRO A 134 11.16 -4.73 0.20
N GLU A 135 9.90 -4.97 -0.12
CA GLU A 135 9.03 -5.87 0.65
C GLU A 135 8.54 -7.03 -0.22
N THR A 136 8.18 -8.14 0.40
CA THR A 136 7.67 -9.32 -0.31
C THR A 136 6.24 -9.62 0.10
N VAL A 137 5.37 -9.74 -0.91
CA VAL A 137 3.97 -10.16 -0.75
C VAL A 137 3.81 -11.59 -1.26
N THR A 138 3.07 -12.40 -0.50
CA THR A 138 2.66 -13.75 -0.90
C THR A 138 1.15 -13.81 -1.00
N GLU A 139 0.66 -14.30 -2.12
CA GLU A 139 -0.73 -14.34 -2.53
C GLU A 139 -1.13 -15.70 -3.06
N ASN A 140 -2.40 -16.07 -2.89
CA ASN A 140 -3.01 -17.24 -3.50
C ASN A 140 -3.81 -16.83 -4.73
N LEU A 141 -3.29 -17.09 -5.93
CA LEU A 141 -3.87 -16.67 -7.20
C LEU A 141 -4.62 -17.81 -7.90
N GLN A 142 -5.84 -17.53 -8.37
CA GLN A 142 -6.62 -18.40 -9.23
C GLN A 142 -6.18 -18.25 -10.70
N PRO A 143 -6.45 -19.22 -11.60
CA PRO A 143 -6.23 -19.03 -13.02
C PRO A 143 -6.95 -17.80 -13.58
N GLY A 144 -6.30 -17.08 -14.49
CA GLY A 144 -6.89 -15.90 -15.11
C GLY A 144 -5.89 -14.86 -15.58
N THR A 145 -6.41 -13.74 -16.04
CA THR A 145 -5.62 -12.56 -16.40
C THR A 145 -5.70 -11.53 -15.28
N TYR A 146 -4.54 -11.05 -14.88
CA TYR A 146 -4.34 -10.01 -13.87
C TYR A 146 -3.53 -8.86 -14.46
N TRP A 147 -3.50 -7.77 -13.74
CA TRP A 147 -2.75 -6.57 -14.09
C TRP A 147 -2.00 -6.07 -12.86
N ILE A 148 -0.78 -5.58 -13.07
CA ILE A 148 -0.02 -4.87 -12.04
C ILE A 148 0.20 -3.44 -12.51
N GLY A 149 -0.04 -2.45 -11.65
CA GLY A 149 0.26 -1.06 -11.91
C GLY A 149 0.02 -0.18 -10.68
N ASP A 150 0.71 0.95 -10.61
CA ASP A 150 0.41 2.00 -9.63
C ASP A 150 -0.61 2.97 -10.22
N VAL A 151 -1.88 2.61 -10.04
CA VAL A 151 -3.02 3.38 -10.58
C VAL A 151 -3.14 4.71 -9.86
N ALA A 152 -2.87 4.75 -8.54
CA ALA A 152 -2.95 5.96 -7.74
C ALA A 152 -1.96 7.03 -8.21
N SER A 153 -0.70 6.65 -8.39
CA SER A 153 0.36 7.57 -8.86
C SER A 153 0.10 8.06 -10.28
N THR A 154 -0.41 7.19 -11.16
CA THR A 154 -0.73 7.60 -12.54
C THR A 154 -1.91 8.58 -12.60
N ILE A 155 -2.97 8.37 -11.81
CA ILE A 155 -4.10 9.31 -11.68
C ILE A 155 -3.60 10.65 -11.12
N GLY A 156 -2.81 10.61 -10.05
CA GLY A 156 -2.22 11.82 -9.43
C GLY A 156 -1.34 12.62 -10.38
N ALA A 157 -0.60 11.94 -11.26
CA ALA A 157 0.24 12.55 -12.30
C ALA A 157 -0.54 12.98 -13.55
N GLY A 158 -1.83 12.69 -13.64
CA GLY A 158 -2.65 12.96 -14.84
C GLY A 158 -2.21 12.15 -16.07
N LYS A 159 -1.57 10.99 -15.86
CA LYS A 159 -1.04 10.13 -16.93
C LYS A 159 -1.93 8.90 -17.12
N PRO A 160 -1.92 8.29 -18.31
CA PRO A 160 -2.51 6.97 -18.50
C PRO A 160 -1.82 5.92 -17.62
N ALA A 161 -2.60 5.02 -17.02
CA ALA A 161 -2.05 3.92 -16.23
C ALA A 161 -1.19 3.01 -17.10
N GLN A 162 0.07 2.77 -16.68
CA GLN A 162 0.94 1.80 -17.31
C GLN A 162 0.79 0.48 -16.56
N LEU A 163 0.29 -0.53 -17.25
CA LEU A 163 -0.08 -1.80 -16.65
C LEU A 163 0.72 -2.96 -17.24
N VAL A 164 1.20 -3.83 -16.36
CA VAL A 164 1.81 -5.11 -16.73
C VAL A 164 0.74 -6.19 -16.67
N ARG A 165 0.48 -6.85 -17.80
CA ARG A 165 -0.43 -7.99 -17.86
C ARG A 165 0.26 -9.23 -17.31
N ILE A 166 -0.40 -9.92 -16.36
CA ILE A 166 0.02 -11.19 -15.78
C ILE A 166 -0.99 -12.27 -16.18
N THR A 167 -0.49 -13.37 -16.74
CA THR A 167 -1.31 -14.54 -17.07
C THR A 167 -1.05 -15.64 -16.04
N VAL A 168 -2.07 -16.06 -15.32
CA VAL A 168 -2.01 -17.16 -14.36
C VAL A 168 -2.65 -18.40 -14.99
N LEU A 169 -1.83 -19.42 -15.28
CA LEU A 169 -2.23 -20.68 -15.87
C LEU A 169 -2.73 -21.66 -14.78
N PRO A 170 -3.60 -22.64 -15.10
CA PRO A 170 -3.95 -23.71 -14.18
C PRO A 170 -2.74 -24.52 -13.71
N GLY A 171 -2.87 -25.17 -12.54
CA GLY A 171 -1.86 -26.07 -11.96
C GLY A 171 -0.82 -25.31 -11.15
N GLY A 172 -0.68 -25.73 -9.92
CA GLY A 172 0.16 -25.17 -8.86
C GLY A 172 -0.52 -25.37 -7.51
N ASP A 173 0.23 -25.22 -6.44
CA ASP A 173 -0.21 -25.58 -5.10
C ASP A 173 -0.67 -24.34 -4.32
N PHE A 174 -1.86 -24.39 -3.74
CA PHE A 174 -2.33 -23.44 -2.76
C PHE A 174 -1.79 -23.81 -1.38
N ARG A 175 -1.12 -22.85 -0.73
CA ARG A 175 -0.59 -23.02 0.63
C ARG A 175 -1.33 -22.13 1.59
N PHE A 176 -1.42 -22.58 2.82
CA PHE A 176 -1.89 -21.74 3.91
C PHE A 176 -0.83 -20.67 4.22
N LEU A 177 -1.23 -19.41 4.30
CA LEU A 177 -0.32 -18.31 4.57
C LEU A 177 -0.19 -18.12 6.08
N HIS A 178 1.02 -18.32 6.60
CA HIS A 178 1.36 -18.08 8.00
C HIS A 178 2.15 -16.78 8.13
N ALA A 179 1.95 -16.04 9.21
CA ALA A 179 2.67 -14.82 9.52
C ALA A 179 2.84 -14.66 11.04
N ASP A 180 3.74 -13.78 11.44
CA ASP A 180 4.02 -13.48 12.86
C ASP A 180 2.85 -12.73 13.50
N VAL A 181 2.17 -11.89 12.71
CA VAL A 181 1.02 -11.08 13.14
C VAL A 181 -0.14 -11.26 12.17
N LEU A 182 -1.35 -11.44 12.69
CA LEU A 182 -2.59 -11.33 11.91
C LEU A 182 -3.16 -9.91 12.08
N VAL A 183 -3.50 -9.24 10.97
CA VAL A 183 -4.20 -7.95 10.97
C VAL A 183 -5.49 -8.09 10.18
N LYS A 184 -6.62 -7.88 10.82
CA LYS A 184 -7.94 -7.85 10.17
C LYS A 184 -8.34 -6.42 9.87
N ALA A 185 -8.77 -6.14 8.63
CA ALA A 185 -9.60 -4.98 8.31
C ALA A 185 -11.07 -5.41 8.42
N THR A 186 -11.89 -4.66 9.16
CA THR A 186 -13.27 -5.04 9.51
C THR A 186 -14.28 -4.03 8.95
N SER A 187 -15.55 -4.46 8.80
CA SER A 187 -16.67 -3.60 8.34
C SER A 187 -16.99 -2.42 9.28
N ALA A 188 -16.38 -2.36 10.45
CA ALA A 188 -16.45 -1.19 11.32
C ALA A 188 -15.35 -0.15 11.02
N ASP A 189 -14.65 -0.26 9.88
CA ASP A 189 -13.49 0.55 9.50
C ASP A 189 -12.43 0.57 10.59
N ARG A 190 -11.96 -0.62 10.98
CA ARG A 190 -10.93 -0.77 12.01
C ARG A 190 -9.89 -1.80 11.61
N PHE A 191 -8.64 -1.52 11.98
CA PHE A 191 -7.59 -2.53 12.03
C PHE A 191 -7.62 -3.26 13.37
N VAL A 192 -7.68 -4.59 13.31
CA VAL A 192 -7.69 -5.46 14.50
C VAL A 192 -6.51 -6.45 14.38
N PRO A 193 -5.34 -6.08 14.90
CA PRO A 193 -4.19 -6.98 14.92
C PRO A 193 -4.29 -8.00 16.07
N SER A 194 -3.63 -9.14 15.93
CA SER A 194 -3.47 -10.14 17.00
C SER A 194 -2.65 -9.61 18.18
N THR A 195 -1.78 -8.65 17.94
CA THR A 195 -1.00 -7.89 18.95
C THR A 195 -0.67 -6.50 18.40
N ARG A 196 -0.42 -5.53 19.30
CA ARG A 196 0.07 -4.19 18.92
C ARG A 196 1.59 -4.07 18.96
N THR A 197 2.28 -5.10 19.40
CA THR A 197 3.74 -5.15 19.40
C THR A 197 4.19 -6.19 18.40
N TRP A 198 4.89 -5.78 17.36
CA TRP A 198 5.33 -6.61 16.23
C TRP A 198 6.85 -6.71 16.23
N PRO A 199 7.46 -7.76 15.70
CA PRO A 199 8.88 -7.77 15.38
C PRO A 199 9.17 -6.67 14.35
N HIS A 200 10.35 -6.04 14.43
CA HIS A 200 10.72 -5.01 13.44
C HIS A 200 11.09 -5.61 12.07
N GLU A 201 11.61 -6.83 12.06
CA GLU A 201 11.80 -7.69 10.88
C GLU A 201 10.87 -8.90 11.02
N GLY A 202 9.92 -9.06 10.09
CA GLY A 202 8.94 -10.13 10.23
C GLY A 202 7.91 -10.18 9.11
N SER A 203 6.74 -10.69 9.45
CA SER A 203 5.63 -10.78 8.51
C SER A 203 4.28 -10.53 9.18
N TYR A 204 3.35 -9.95 8.43
CA TYR A 204 1.95 -9.94 8.82
C TYR A 204 1.08 -10.60 7.75
N LEU A 205 -0.02 -11.19 8.20
CA LEU A 205 -1.12 -11.62 7.35
C LEU A 205 -2.20 -10.53 7.40
N PHE A 206 -2.38 -9.80 6.32
CA PHE A 206 -3.51 -8.89 6.17
C PHE A 206 -4.72 -9.68 5.70
N ALA A 207 -5.82 -9.59 6.45
CA ALA A 207 -7.08 -10.24 6.16
C ALA A 207 -8.16 -9.17 6.00
N ASN A 208 -8.59 -8.90 4.77
CA ASN A 208 -9.75 -8.05 4.58
C ASN A 208 -11.02 -8.86 4.83
N VAL A 209 -11.56 -8.76 6.04
CA VAL A 209 -12.83 -9.41 6.46
C VAL A 209 -14.00 -8.41 6.48
N ALA A 210 -13.78 -7.20 5.95
CA ALA A 210 -14.80 -6.19 5.75
C ALA A 210 -15.67 -6.50 4.51
N ASP A 211 -16.61 -5.64 4.23
CA ASP A 211 -17.50 -5.64 3.06
C ASP A 211 -17.03 -4.66 1.95
N THR A 212 -15.98 -3.88 2.22
CA THR A 212 -15.39 -2.94 1.28
C THR A 212 -13.88 -3.16 1.12
N ILE A 213 -13.29 -2.53 0.11
CA ILE A 213 -11.85 -2.55 -0.15
C ILE A 213 -11.09 -1.77 0.93
N HIS A 214 -9.94 -2.30 1.34
CA HIS A 214 -9.02 -1.62 2.26
C HIS A 214 -7.58 -1.83 1.83
N PHE A 215 -6.71 -0.88 2.19
CA PHE A 215 -5.27 -1.04 2.21
C PHE A 215 -4.74 -0.77 3.61
N MET A 216 -3.48 -1.06 3.85
CA MET A 216 -2.83 -0.75 5.12
C MET A 216 -1.45 -0.15 4.87
N GLU A 217 -1.31 1.14 5.11
CA GLU A 217 -0.03 1.82 5.12
C GLU A 217 0.53 1.86 6.54
N ILE A 218 1.82 1.54 6.70
CA ILE A 218 2.55 1.51 7.98
C ILE A 218 3.49 2.70 8.01
N VAL A 219 3.14 3.74 8.76
CA VAL A 219 3.84 5.04 8.75
C VAL A 219 4.52 5.30 10.09
N PRO A 220 5.83 5.62 10.13
CA PRO A 220 6.52 5.94 11.38
C PRO A 220 5.99 7.23 12.02
N VAL A 221 5.84 7.21 13.34
CA VAL A 221 5.42 8.34 14.16
C VAL A 221 6.39 8.56 15.32
N LYS A 222 6.30 9.71 15.98
CA LYS A 222 7.11 9.96 17.20
C LYS A 222 6.78 8.94 18.28
N ASN A 223 7.79 8.53 19.05
CA ASN A 223 7.58 7.70 20.22
C ASN A 223 6.60 8.37 21.20
N GLY A 224 5.64 7.59 21.69
CA GLY A 224 4.58 8.10 22.56
C GLY A 224 3.37 8.69 21.84
N THR A 225 3.34 8.71 20.49
CA THR A 225 2.13 9.05 19.74
C THR A 225 1.02 8.05 20.07
N THR A 226 -0.20 8.55 20.26
CA THR A 226 -1.38 7.75 20.62
C THR A 226 -2.43 7.79 19.52
N ASP A 227 -3.34 6.78 19.50
CA ASP A 227 -4.50 6.76 18.60
C ASP A 227 -5.35 8.04 18.76
N ALA A 228 -5.50 8.56 19.97
CA ALA A 228 -6.24 9.78 20.24
C ALA A 228 -5.62 11.03 19.58
N GLN A 229 -4.29 11.12 19.53
CA GLN A 229 -3.60 12.22 18.84
C GLN A 229 -3.74 12.11 17.32
N ILE A 230 -3.71 10.90 16.76
CA ILE A 230 -3.98 10.66 15.35
C ILE A 230 -5.42 11.07 15.01
N GLN A 231 -6.40 10.63 15.81
CA GLN A 231 -7.80 11.00 15.60
C GLN A 231 -8.03 12.51 15.75
N ALA A 232 -7.41 13.16 16.73
CA ALA A 232 -7.51 14.60 16.90
C ALA A 232 -6.99 15.38 15.69
N TYR A 233 -5.89 14.90 15.06
CA TYR A 233 -5.39 15.48 13.83
C TYR A 233 -6.41 15.35 12.69
N PHE A 234 -7.00 14.17 12.50
CA PHE A 234 -8.04 13.98 11.48
C PHE A 234 -9.32 14.79 11.77
N ASN A 235 -9.74 14.88 13.02
CA ASN A 235 -10.90 15.67 13.43
C ASN A 235 -10.70 17.18 13.18
N SER A 236 -9.46 17.67 13.20
CA SER A 236 -9.15 19.07 12.83
C SER A 236 -9.24 19.33 11.31
N GLY A 237 -9.65 18.33 10.51
CA GLY A 237 -9.57 18.37 9.04
C GLY A 237 -8.14 18.26 8.55
N ALA A 238 -7.28 17.58 9.31
CA ALA A 238 -5.85 17.43 9.08
C ALA A 238 -5.11 18.77 8.97
N GLN A 239 -5.49 19.71 9.83
CA GLN A 239 -4.82 21.00 9.91
C GLN A 239 -3.59 20.91 10.81
N GLY A 240 -2.54 21.67 10.45
CA GLY A 240 -1.29 21.71 11.20
C GLY A 240 -0.27 20.65 10.78
N THR A 241 0.70 20.39 11.65
CA THR A 241 1.75 19.39 11.38
C THR A 241 1.21 17.99 11.60
N PRO A 242 1.26 17.09 10.59
CA PRO A 242 0.88 15.70 10.77
C PRO A 242 1.70 15.04 11.90
N PRO A 243 1.08 14.23 12.76
CA PRO A 243 1.80 13.46 13.77
C PRO A 243 2.66 12.33 13.16
N PHE A 244 2.59 12.13 11.86
CA PHE A 244 3.29 11.12 11.07
C PHE A 244 4.06 11.77 9.92
N GLY A 245 5.04 11.03 9.37
CA GLY A 245 5.49 11.36 8.03
C GLY A 245 6.85 11.97 7.84
N LYS A 246 7.79 11.88 8.81
CA LYS A 246 9.16 12.35 8.57
C LYS A 246 10.27 11.51 9.23
N ILE A 247 9.95 10.33 9.76
CA ILE A 247 10.83 9.69 10.75
C ILE A 247 11.49 8.39 10.23
N GLY A 248 11.13 7.91 9.07
CA GLY A 248 11.71 6.66 8.54
C GLY A 248 10.96 6.08 7.35
N PRO A 249 11.31 4.87 6.94
CA PRO A 249 10.65 4.21 5.82
C PRO A 249 9.20 3.87 6.16
N VAL A 250 8.36 3.93 5.12
CA VAL A 250 6.97 3.52 5.12
C VAL A 250 6.89 2.14 4.49
N GLY A 251 6.05 1.27 5.02
CA GLY A 251 5.72 -0.03 4.46
C GLY A 251 4.21 -0.23 4.34
N GLY A 252 3.80 -1.46 4.08
CA GLY A 252 2.38 -1.81 4.05
C GLY A 252 1.97 -2.59 2.81
N ASN A 253 0.65 -2.70 2.61
CA ASN A 253 0.07 -3.32 1.41
C ASN A 253 -0.96 -2.41 0.76
N ASP A 254 -1.01 -2.41 -0.56
CA ASP A 254 -2.04 -1.74 -1.33
C ASP A 254 -3.39 -2.47 -1.22
N VAL A 255 -4.38 -1.96 -1.93
CA VAL A 255 -5.80 -2.35 -1.83
C VAL A 255 -6.01 -3.84 -1.99
N ALA A 256 -6.77 -4.42 -1.05
CA ALA A 256 -7.28 -5.77 -1.09
C ALA A 256 -8.82 -5.78 -1.02
N THR A 257 -9.46 -6.62 -1.83
CA THR A 257 -10.93 -6.80 -1.79
C THR A 257 -11.38 -7.62 -0.59
N PRO A 258 -12.67 -7.52 -0.20
CA PRO A 258 -13.29 -8.42 0.77
C PRO A 258 -12.96 -9.89 0.52
N GLY A 259 -12.61 -10.59 1.59
CA GLY A 259 -12.24 -12.02 1.55
C GLY A 259 -10.82 -12.30 1.03
N ASN A 260 -10.03 -11.28 0.69
CA ASN A 260 -8.65 -11.49 0.32
C ASN A 260 -7.72 -11.53 1.54
N PHE A 261 -6.68 -12.41 1.43
CA PHE A 261 -5.66 -12.64 2.45
C PHE A 261 -4.30 -12.57 1.77
N LEU A 262 -3.45 -11.68 2.23
CA LEU A 262 -2.08 -11.55 1.73
C LEU A 262 -1.08 -11.53 2.88
N ARG A 263 0.06 -12.20 2.68
CA ARG A 263 1.17 -12.17 3.62
C ARG A 263 2.21 -11.20 3.12
N VAL A 264 2.57 -10.24 3.96
CA VAL A 264 3.66 -9.30 3.68
C VAL A 264 4.83 -9.59 4.61
N SER A 265 6.03 -9.71 4.04
CA SER A 265 7.29 -9.73 4.80
C SER A 265 7.93 -8.34 4.69
N TYR A 266 8.30 -7.77 5.81
CA TYR A 266 8.85 -6.43 5.95
C TYR A 266 10.10 -6.41 6.82
N ASP A 267 10.90 -5.35 6.64
CA ASP A 267 12.04 -5.00 7.48
C ASP A 267 12.02 -3.47 7.68
N LEU A 268 11.47 -3.05 8.82
CA LEU A 268 11.31 -1.65 9.19
C LEU A 268 12.04 -1.38 10.51
N PRO A 269 12.66 -0.20 10.69
CA PRO A 269 13.35 0.12 11.94
C PRO A 269 12.46 -0.04 13.18
N PRO A 270 13.01 -0.46 14.34
CA PRO A 270 12.27 -0.45 15.58
C PRO A 270 11.73 0.95 15.90
N GLY A 271 10.48 1.03 16.39
CA GLY A 271 9.86 2.32 16.66
C GLY A 271 8.36 2.26 16.86
N THR A 272 7.74 3.45 16.90
CA THR A 272 6.28 3.60 16.94
C THR A 272 5.78 3.92 15.53
N TYR A 273 4.72 3.24 15.12
CA TYR A 273 4.12 3.38 13.81
C TYR A 273 2.61 3.55 13.92
N VAL A 274 1.98 4.11 12.89
CA VAL A 274 0.54 4.12 12.73
C VAL A 274 0.15 3.36 11.48
N LEU A 275 -0.85 2.51 11.57
CA LEU A 275 -1.54 1.88 10.45
C LEU A 275 -2.60 2.85 9.94
N LEU A 276 -2.71 3.07 8.63
CA LEU A 276 -3.64 4.01 8.01
C LEU A 276 -4.36 3.37 6.80
N CYS A 277 -5.63 3.71 6.59
CA CYS A 277 -6.38 3.44 5.36
C CYS A 277 -7.07 4.71 4.87
N PHE A 278 -6.74 5.17 3.65
CA PHE A 278 -7.34 6.36 3.04
C PHE A 278 -8.31 6.04 1.90
N VAL A 279 -8.76 4.79 1.75
CA VAL A 279 -9.86 4.48 0.84
C VAL A 279 -11.05 5.36 1.22
N ALA A 280 -11.72 5.91 0.23
CA ALA A 280 -12.94 6.68 0.46
C ALA A 280 -14.06 5.74 0.91
N ASP A 281 -14.74 6.08 1.99
CA ASP A 281 -15.92 5.37 2.45
C ASP A 281 -17.00 5.34 1.38
N ASP A 282 -17.62 4.22 1.17
CA ASP A 282 -18.54 3.97 0.07
C ASP A 282 -19.92 4.65 0.23
N MET A 283 -20.22 5.20 1.40
CA MET A 283 -21.44 5.96 1.69
C MET A 283 -21.21 7.46 1.71
N THR A 284 -20.13 7.89 2.36
CA THR A 284 -19.86 9.32 2.65
C THR A 284 -18.78 9.91 1.75
N GLY A 285 -17.90 9.09 1.18
CA GLY A 285 -16.71 9.51 0.44
C GLY A 285 -15.62 10.11 1.32
N MET A 286 -15.72 9.97 2.65
CA MET A 286 -14.69 10.38 3.58
C MET A 286 -13.61 9.28 3.67
N PRO A 287 -12.32 9.60 3.67
CA PRO A 287 -11.29 8.58 3.86
C PRO A 287 -11.45 7.85 5.20
N HIS A 288 -11.33 6.52 5.20
CA HIS A 288 -11.52 5.67 6.38
C HIS A 288 -10.66 6.09 7.58
N ALA A 289 -9.43 6.60 7.34
CA ALA A 289 -8.56 7.10 8.42
C ALA A 289 -9.20 8.23 9.23
N PHE A 290 -10.04 9.09 8.60
CA PHE A 290 -10.78 10.16 9.28
C PHE A 290 -11.93 9.60 10.13
N MET A 291 -12.49 8.46 9.72
CA MET A 291 -13.56 7.75 10.41
C MET A 291 -13.04 6.85 11.53
N GLY A 292 -11.70 6.84 11.72
CA GLY A 292 -11.03 6.10 12.80
C GLY A 292 -10.35 4.81 12.36
N MET A 293 -10.21 4.54 11.05
CA MET A 293 -9.40 3.42 10.56
C MET A 293 -7.92 3.76 10.60
N HIS A 294 -7.44 3.93 11.80
CA HIS A 294 -6.02 4.06 12.13
C HIS A 294 -5.72 3.30 13.43
N LEU A 295 -4.46 2.91 13.61
CA LEU A 295 -4.04 2.19 14.81
C LEU A 295 -2.55 2.38 15.06
N VAL A 296 -2.19 2.83 16.26
CA VAL A 296 -0.79 2.92 16.69
C VAL A 296 -0.30 1.55 17.14
N ILE A 297 0.85 1.16 16.60
CA ILE A 297 1.57 -0.08 16.89
C ILE A 297 3.03 0.21 17.27
N ARG A 298 3.72 -0.79 17.82
CA ARG A 298 5.14 -0.71 18.13
C ARG A 298 5.88 -1.85 17.42
N LEU A 299 6.97 -1.50 16.74
CA LEU A 299 7.95 -2.46 16.21
C LEU A 299 9.11 -2.58 17.21
N VAL A 300 9.53 -3.82 17.55
CA VAL A 300 10.57 -4.14 18.54
C VAL A 300 11.62 -5.07 17.98
#